data_388a8315ab89affad8a054437e17b454
#
_entry.id   388a8315ab89affad8a054437e17b454
#
_cell.length_a   1.000
_cell.length_b   1.000
_cell.length_c   1.000
_cell.angle_alpha   90.00
_cell.angle_beta   90.00
_cell.angle_gamma   90.00
#
_symmetry.space_group_name_H-M   'P 1'
#
loop_
_entity.id
_entity.type
_entity.pdbx_description
1 polymer ?
#
loop_
_entity_poly.entity_id
_entity_poly.type
_entity_poly.pdbx_seq_one_letter_code
_entity_poly.pdbx_strand_id
1 'polypeptide(L)'
;MTEQEIREAICEVGHKLWQLGFVAANDGNISARLPDGNFITTPTGTSKAMLTPDMLIKMNADNEVVEPARLPGYKPTSEFKVHLRCYAARPEVNAVVHAHPPTATGFAIAHIPLDDYTMPEAIIFLGSVPIAPYDTPGSVGVADSIVPFLENHDTILMENHGALTVGVDIIQAYYRMETLEHFAKVSLVARQLGGAKDLPMDKICLLYTSDA
;
A
#
# COMPACT_ATOMS: atom_id res chain seq x y z
N MET A 1 7.36 0.99 -18.67
CA MET A 1 8.11 2.13 -18.08
C MET A 1 9.58 1.76 -17.99
N THR A 2 10.47 2.69 -18.31
CA THR A 2 11.92 2.58 -18.07
C THR A 2 12.21 2.67 -16.58
N GLU A 3 13.41 2.26 -16.13
CA GLU A 3 13.81 2.40 -14.73
C GLU A 3 13.73 3.85 -14.24
N GLN A 4 14.13 4.81 -15.09
CA GLN A 4 14.08 6.23 -14.72
C GLN A 4 12.64 6.74 -14.51
N GLU A 5 11.71 6.36 -15.40
CA GLU A 5 10.28 6.68 -15.24
C GLU A 5 9.68 6.05 -13.96
N ILE A 6 10.12 4.84 -13.60
CA ILE A 6 9.69 4.19 -12.35
C ILE A 6 10.23 4.94 -11.13
N ARG A 7 11.49 5.37 -11.14
CA ARG A 7 12.07 6.17 -10.06
C ARG A 7 11.33 7.51 -9.89
N GLU A 8 11.01 8.18 -10.98
CA GLU A 8 10.24 9.43 -10.98
C GLU A 8 8.81 9.22 -10.43
N ALA A 9 8.13 8.16 -10.87
CA ALA A 9 6.79 7.82 -10.40
C ALA A 9 6.76 7.48 -8.89
N ILE A 10 7.77 6.77 -8.37
CA ILE A 10 7.91 6.52 -6.91
C ILE A 10 8.04 7.85 -6.15
N CYS A 11 8.85 8.78 -6.64
CA CYS A 11 9.01 10.08 -6.02
C CYS A 11 7.71 10.90 -6.07
N GLU A 12 7.03 10.93 -7.21
CA GLU A 12 5.74 11.62 -7.36
C GLU A 12 4.69 11.08 -6.38
N VAL A 13 4.53 9.75 -6.31
CA VAL A 13 3.61 9.12 -5.37
C VAL A 13 4.01 9.40 -3.92
N GLY A 14 5.31 9.34 -3.60
CA GLY A 14 5.80 9.71 -2.28
C GLY A 14 5.41 11.14 -1.88
N HIS A 15 5.58 12.11 -2.78
CA HIS A 15 5.16 13.49 -2.57
C HIS A 15 3.65 13.62 -2.36
N LYS A 16 2.82 12.90 -3.16
CA LYS A 16 1.35 12.89 -3.01
C LYS A 16 0.93 12.31 -1.65
N LEU A 17 1.51 11.19 -1.23
CA LEU A 17 1.23 10.59 0.09
C LEU A 17 1.54 11.57 1.23
N TRP A 18 2.65 12.31 1.13
CA TRP A 18 2.99 13.33 2.12
C TRP A 18 2.02 14.51 2.08
N GLN A 19 1.68 15.03 0.90
CA GLN A 19 0.75 16.15 0.74
C GLN A 19 -0.65 15.84 1.29
N LEU A 20 -1.10 14.59 1.13
CA LEU A 20 -2.38 14.11 1.66
C LEU A 20 -2.35 13.78 3.15
N GLY A 21 -1.16 13.83 3.78
CA GLY A 21 -0.99 13.48 5.19
C GLY A 21 -1.09 11.98 5.46
N PHE A 22 -0.81 11.14 4.45
CA PHE A 22 -0.82 9.67 4.62
C PHE A 22 0.49 9.13 5.17
N VAL A 23 1.52 9.95 5.21
CA VAL A 23 2.81 9.67 5.84
C VAL A 23 3.29 10.88 6.61
N ALA A 24 3.86 10.66 7.79
CA ALA A 24 4.46 11.67 8.64
C ALA A 24 5.99 11.44 8.70
N ALA A 25 6.76 12.52 8.80
CA ALA A 25 8.22 12.47 8.90
C ALA A 25 8.84 11.50 7.86
N ASN A 26 9.35 10.35 8.30
CA ASN A 26 9.99 9.34 7.46
C ASN A 26 9.16 8.05 7.27
N ASP A 27 7.89 8.08 7.68
CA ASP A 27 6.99 6.94 7.59
C ASP A 27 6.71 6.49 6.15
N GLY A 28 6.23 5.24 6.03
CA GLY A 28 5.83 4.64 4.78
C GLY A 28 6.99 4.28 3.85
N ASN A 29 6.71 3.48 2.87
CA ASN A 29 7.67 3.04 1.86
C ASN A 29 6.96 2.61 0.59
N ILE A 30 7.66 2.71 -0.53
CA ILE A 30 7.16 2.41 -1.86
C ILE A 30 8.19 1.57 -2.59
N SER A 31 7.75 0.58 -3.34
CA SER A 31 8.62 -0.12 -4.28
C SER A 31 7.90 -0.45 -5.57
N ALA A 32 8.67 -0.70 -6.62
CA ALA A 32 8.17 -1.18 -7.89
C ALA A 32 9.13 -2.17 -8.53
N ARG A 33 8.57 -3.16 -9.25
CA ARG A 33 9.31 -4.15 -10.01
C ARG A 33 9.78 -3.54 -11.34
N LEU A 34 10.99 -3.85 -11.71
CA LEU A 34 11.59 -3.50 -13.01
C LEU A 34 11.39 -4.62 -14.03
N PRO A 35 11.51 -4.31 -15.34
CA PRO A 35 11.44 -5.32 -16.40
C PRO A 35 12.54 -6.39 -16.32
N ASP A 36 13.68 -6.09 -15.68
CA ASP A 36 14.80 -7.03 -15.47
C ASP A 36 14.59 -7.98 -14.26
N GLY A 37 13.43 -7.87 -13.56
CA GLY A 37 13.08 -8.67 -12.39
C GLY A 37 13.60 -8.12 -11.07
N ASN A 38 14.41 -7.07 -11.08
CA ASN A 38 14.82 -6.34 -9.88
C ASN A 38 13.72 -5.36 -9.42
N PHE A 39 13.98 -4.62 -8.36
CA PHE A 39 13.04 -3.69 -7.75
C PHE A 39 13.71 -2.36 -7.43
N ILE A 40 12.96 -1.27 -7.56
CA ILE A 40 13.34 0.03 -6.98
C ILE A 40 12.57 0.22 -5.69
N THR A 41 13.24 0.65 -4.64
CA THR A 41 12.60 0.94 -3.34
C THR A 41 13.06 2.26 -2.74
N THR A 42 12.21 2.84 -1.90
CA THR A 42 12.51 4.05 -1.13
C THR A 42 13.53 3.77 -0.04
N PRO A 43 14.36 4.77 0.32
CA PRO A 43 15.30 4.65 1.43
C PRO A 43 14.60 4.70 2.79
N THR A 44 15.22 4.06 3.79
CA THR A 44 14.84 4.24 5.20
C THR A 44 15.21 5.64 5.70
N GLY A 45 14.48 6.13 6.71
CA GLY A 45 14.79 7.38 7.40
C GLY A 45 14.60 8.65 6.58
N THR A 46 13.96 8.58 5.40
CA THR A 46 13.80 9.72 4.49
C THR A 46 12.32 10.08 4.35
N SER A 47 12.02 11.37 4.52
CA SER A 47 10.68 11.90 4.27
C SER A 47 10.29 11.73 2.80
N LYS A 48 9.05 11.26 2.58
CA LYS A 48 8.49 11.09 1.23
C LYS A 48 8.33 12.43 0.50
N ALA A 49 8.23 13.53 1.24
CA ALA A 49 8.25 14.89 0.69
C ALA A 49 9.57 15.28 0.00
N MET A 50 10.66 14.62 0.36
CA MET A 50 12.02 15.01 -0.08
C MET A 50 12.64 14.00 -1.04
N LEU A 51 11.91 13.00 -1.47
CA LEU A 51 12.43 11.97 -2.36
C LEU A 51 12.87 12.54 -3.70
N THR A 52 14.04 12.08 -4.14
CA THR A 52 14.52 12.27 -5.52
C THR A 52 14.89 10.92 -6.11
N PRO A 53 14.89 10.76 -7.44
CA PRO A 53 15.24 9.50 -8.11
C PRO A 53 16.62 8.94 -7.69
N ASP A 54 17.57 9.81 -7.36
CA ASP A 54 18.95 9.45 -7.00
C ASP A 54 19.08 8.91 -5.56
N MET A 55 18.04 9.07 -4.73
CA MET A 55 17.97 8.49 -3.37
C MET A 55 17.48 7.04 -3.38
N LEU A 56 16.81 6.59 -4.46
CA LEU A 56 16.20 5.26 -4.53
C LEU A 56 17.24 4.17 -4.78
N ILE A 57 16.98 2.98 -4.25
CA ILE A 57 17.90 1.85 -4.24
C ILE A 57 17.34 0.72 -5.09
N LYS A 58 18.21 0.05 -5.88
CA LYS A 58 17.84 -1.14 -6.64
C LYS A 58 18.16 -2.39 -5.83
N MET A 59 17.15 -3.25 -5.69
CA MET A 59 17.18 -4.48 -4.89
C MET A 59 16.89 -5.70 -5.77
N ASN A 60 17.38 -6.87 -5.37
CA ASN A 60 16.96 -8.14 -5.95
C ASN A 60 15.91 -8.87 -5.10
N ALA A 61 15.46 -10.03 -5.57
CA ALA A 61 14.49 -10.87 -4.87
C ALA A 61 15.03 -11.51 -3.58
N ASP A 62 16.34 -11.57 -3.42
CA ASP A 62 17.01 -12.09 -2.23
C ASP A 62 17.20 -11.02 -1.14
N ASN A 63 16.57 -9.83 -1.33
CA ASN A 63 16.68 -8.68 -0.44
C ASN A 63 18.11 -8.10 -0.36
N GLU A 64 18.86 -8.19 -1.42
CA GLU A 64 20.22 -7.66 -1.52
C GLU A 64 20.23 -6.39 -2.39
N VAL A 65 21.13 -5.47 -2.07
CA VAL A 65 21.34 -4.27 -2.87
C VAL A 65 22.11 -4.63 -4.15
N VAL A 66 21.46 -4.46 -5.29
CA VAL A 66 22.08 -4.63 -6.62
C VAL A 66 22.79 -3.35 -7.05
N GLU A 67 22.11 -2.21 -6.86
CA GLU A 67 22.67 -0.89 -7.14
C GLU A 67 22.30 0.05 -5.99
N PRO A 68 23.30 0.62 -5.30
CA PRO A 68 23.06 1.57 -4.23
C PRO A 68 22.43 2.85 -4.78
N ALA A 69 21.89 3.68 -3.87
CA ALA A 69 21.48 5.03 -4.24
C ALA A 69 22.63 5.78 -4.91
N ARG A 70 22.32 6.58 -5.92
CA ARG A 70 23.32 7.43 -6.60
C ARG A 70 23.88 8.51 -5.68
N LEU A 71 23.07 8.96 -4.70
CA LEU A 71 23.53 9.81 -3.60
C LEU A 71 24.03 8.95 -2.44
N PRO A 72 25.14 9.35 -1.77
CA PRO A 72 25.71 8.57 -0.68
C PRO A 72 24.86 8.62 0.60
N GLY A 73 24.96 7.58 1.43
CA GLY A 73 24.38 7.54 2.77
C GLY A 73 22.96 6.94 2.87
N TYR A 74 22.29 6.69 1.76
CA TYR A 74 20.96 6.07 1.75
C TYR A 74 21.04 4.55 1.81
N LYS A 75 20.14 3.95 2.63
CA LYS A 75 19.98 2.50 2.77
C LYS A 75 18.54 2.14 2.43
N PRO A 76 18.26 0.92 1.91
CA PRO A 76 16.91 0.50 1.60
C PRO A 76 16.01 0.49 2.84
N THR A 77 14.70 0.61 2.64
CA THR A 77 13.73 0.45 3.73
C THR A 77 13.89 -0.92 4.40
N SER A 78 13.78 -0.95 5.73
CA SER A 78 13.81 -2.19 6.51
C SER A 78 12.59 -3.08 6.25
N GLU A 79 11.52 -2.51 5.70
CA GLU A 79 10.26 -3.19 5.40
C GLU A 79 10.18 -3.74 3.97
N PHE A 80 11.27 -3.69 3.20
CA PHE A 80 11.27 -4.24 1.84
C PHE A 80 10.94 -5.74 1.82
N LYS A 81 11.17 -6.46 2.91
CA LYS A 81 10.75 -7.86 3.08
C LYS A 81 9.24 -8.06 2.94
N VAL A 82 8.43 -7.11 3.43
CA VAL A 82 6.96 -7.10 3.28
C VAL A 82 6.60 -7.01 1.80
N HIS A 83 7.26 -6.09 1.07
CA HIS A 83 7.04 -5.94 -0.38
C HIS A 83 7.43 -7.20 -1.15
N LEU A 84 8.54 -7.84 -0.79
CA LEU A 84 8.97 -9.10 -1.41
C LEU A 84 7.93 -10.22 -1.25
N ARG A 85 7.22 -10.30 -0.10
CA ARG A 85 6.12 -11.25 0.07
C ARG A 85 4.97 -10.98 -0.91
N CYS A 86 4.63 -9.71 -1.14
CA CYS A 86 3.62 -9.34 -2.14
C CYS A 86 4.03 -9.79 -3.53
N TYR A 87 5.25 -9.49 -3.95
CA TYR A 87 5.77 -9.87 -5.26
C TYR A 87 5.92 -11.39 -5.46
N ALA A 88 6.24 -12.12 -4.40
CA ALA A 88 6.38 -13.57 -4.44
C ALA A 88 5.03 -14.29 -4.47
N ALA A 89 4.04 -13.77 -3.73
CA ALA A 89 2.70 -14.35 -3.69
C ALA A 89 1.90 -14.08 -4.98
N ARG A 90 2.16 -12.93 -5.63
CA ARG A 90 1.37 -12.45 -6.77
C ARG A 90 2.29 -11.95 -7.89
N PRO A 91 2.57 -12.80 -8.91
CA PRO A 91 3.46 -12.43 -10.02
C PRO A 91 3.02 -11.21 -10.83
N GLU A 92 1.71 -10.93 -10.89
CA GLU A 92 1.13 -9.79 -11.59
C GLU A 92 1.33 -8.45 -10.84
N VAL A 93 1.66 -8.49 -9.55
CA VAL A 93 1.95 -7.29 -8.77
C VAL A 93 3.29 -6.72 -9.18
N ASN A 94 3.28 -5.45 -9.59
CA ASN A 94 4.47 -4.70 -9.98
C ASN A 94 4.76 -3.49 -9.09
N ALA A 95 3.86 -3.15 -8.16
CA ALA A 95 4.10 -2.07 -7.20
C ALA A 95 3.45 -2.35 -5.86
N VAL A 96 4.08 -1.84 -4.80
CA VAL A 96 3.61 -1.92 -3.42
C VAL A 96 3.77 -0.54 -2.78
N VAL A 97 2.71 -0.09 -2.12
CA VAL A 97 2.67 1.15 -1.33
C VAL A 97 2.28 0.82 0.10
N HIS A 98 3.12 1.19 1.04
CA HIS A 98 2.83 1.16 2.47
C HIS A 98 2.80 2.59 3.01
N ALA A 99 1.75 2.93 3.73
CA ALA A 99 1.53 4.25 4.32
C ALA A 99 0.68 4.13 5.60
N HIS A 100 0.55 5.25 6.33
CA HIS A 100 -0.24 5.36 7.55
C HIS A 100 -1.37 6.40 7.38
N PRO A 101 -2.30 6.22 6.41
CA PRO A 101 -3.39 7.18 6.21
C PRO A 101 -4.22 7.25 7.49
N PRO A 102 -4.47 8.46 8.04
CA PRO A 102 -4.89 8.61 9.44
C PRO A 102 -6.20 7.90 9.80
N THR A 103 -7.20 7.95 8.92
CA THR A 103 -8.50 7.33 9.24
C THR A 103 -8.43 5.81 9.10
N ALA A 104 -7.86 5.30 8.00
CA ALA A 104 -7.70 3.86 7.79
C ALA A 104 -6.79 3.24 8.86
N THR A 105 -5.71 3.93 9.26
CA THR A 105 -4.87 3.51 10.39
C THR A 105 -5.65 3.52 11.71
N GLY A 106 -6.57 4.47 11.91
CA GLY A 106 -7.49 4.47 13.04
C GLY A 106 -8.36 3.21 13.10
N PHE A 107 -8.87 2.75 11.95
CA PHE A 107 -9.60 1.47 11.85
C PHE A 107 -8.70 0.27 12.17
N ALA A 108 -7.45 0.28 11.69
CA ALA A 108 -6.47 -0.77 12.01
C ALA A 108 -6.14 -0.84 13.50
N ILE A 109 -6.03 0.31 14.18
CA ILE A 109 -5.81 0.41 15.63
C ILE A 109 -7.06 -0.01 16.43
N ALA A 110 -8.25 0.30 15.93
CA ALA A 110 -9.51 -0.10 16.55
C ALA A 110 -9.87 -1.57 16.27
N HIS A 111 -9.09 -2.28 15.47
CA HIS A 111 -9.31 -3.65 15.01
C HIS A 111 -10.68 -3.83 14.31
N ILE A 112 -11.06 -2.82 13.52
CA ILE A 112 -12.30 -2.81 12.77
C ILE A 112 -11.95 -2.92 11.27
N PRO A 113 -12.26 -4.03 10.59
CA PRO A 113 -12.04 -4.15 9.15
C PRO A 113 -12.95 -3.19 8.36
N LEU A 114 -12.57 -2.90 7.13
CA LEU A 114 -13.36 -2.13 6.18
C LEU A 114 -13.94 -3.10 5.14
N ASP A 115 -14.93 -3.87 5.57
CA ASP A 115 -15.58 -4.94 4.80
C ASP A 115 -17.07 -4.69 4.54
N ASP A 116 -17.57 -3.49 4.85
CA ASP A 116 -18.93 -3.06 4.60
C ASP A 116 -19.16 -2.80 3.09
N TYR A 117 -20.27 -3.28 2.54
CA TYR A 117 -20.64 -3.09 1.12
C TYR A 117 -21.51 -1.84 0.94
N THR A 118 -20.98 -0.67 1.29
CA THR A 118 -21.74 0.58 1.40
C THR A 118 -21.47 1.59 0.30
N MET A 119 -20.33 1.49 -0.38
CA MET A 119 -19.87 2.45 -1.38
C MET A 119 -19.39 1.74 -2.65
N PRO A 120 -20.05 1.98 -3.82
CA PRO A 120 -19.71 1.28 -5.07
C PRO A 120 -18.25 1.36 -5.46
N GLU A 121 -17.62 2.54 -5.35
CA GLU A 121 -16.22 2.75 -5.69
C GLU A 121 -15.29 1.92 -4.80
N ALA A 122 -15.59 1.80 -3.50
CA ALA A 122 -14.81 0.97 -2.60
C ALA A 122 -14.97 -0.52 -2.94
N ILE A 123 -16.19 -0.97 -3.27
CA ILE A 123 -16.45 -2.35 -3.68
C ILE A 123 -15.65 -2.72 -4.92
N ILE A 124 -15.64 -1.85 -5.94
CA ILE A 124 -14.96 -2.09 -7.22
C ILE A 124 -13.43 -2.03 -7.06
N PHE A 125 -12.90 -1.01 -6.36
CA PHE A 125 -11.46 -0.75 -6.30
C PHE A 125 -10.73 -1.50 -5.19
N LEU A 126 -11.38 -1.74 -4.04
CA LEU A 126 -10.76 -2.33 -2.86
C LEU A 126 -11.28 -3.73 -2.56
N GLY A 127 -12.55 -4.00 -2.85
CA GLY A 127 -13.24 -5.16 -2.30
C GLY A 127 -13.38 -5.03 -0.77
N SER A 128 -13.27 -6.14 -0.06
CA SER A 128 -13.14 -6.14 1.39
C SER A 128 -11.69 -5.86 1.81
N VAL A 129 -11.52 -5.08 2.86
CA VAL A 129 -10.19 -4.73 3.39
C VAL A 129 -9.99 -5.37 4.76
N PRO A 130 -9.27 -6.51 4.83
CA PRO A 130 -9.00 -7.22 6.07
C PRO A 130 -7.93 -6.53 6.91
N ILE A 131 -7.76 -7.00 8.16
CA ILE A 131 -6.67 -6.60 9.05
C ILE A 131 -5.72 -7.78 9.23
N ALA A 132 -4.46 -7.61 8.84
CA ALA A 132 -3.39 -8.56 9.13
C ALA A 132 -2.94 -8.41 10.59
N PRO A 133 -2.70 -9.51 11.32
CA PRO A 133 -2.28 -9.46 12.73
C PRO A 133 -0.98 -8.67 12.93
N TYR A 134 -0.87 -8.03 14.08
CA TYR A 134 0.32 -7.27 14.47
C TYR A 134 1.56 -8.15 14.61
N ASP A 135 2.67 -7.64 14.13
CA ASP A 135 4.02 -8.05 14.51
C ASP A 135 4.94 -6.82 14.50
N THR A 136 6.14 -6.96 15.05
CA THR A 136 7.10 -5.85 15.18
C THR A 136 7.56 -5.35 13.80
N PRO A 137 7.40 -4.06 13.49
CA PRO A 137 7.83 -3.47 12.22
C PRO A 137 9.28 -3.82 11.87
N GLY A 138 9.53 -4.19 10.60
CA GLY A 138 10.84 -4.62 10.10
C GLY A 138 11.20 -6.07 10.43
N SER A 139 10.40 -6.80 11.20
CA SER A 139 10.57 -8.23 11.44
C SER A 139 10.15 -9.08 10.24
N VAL A 140 10.52 -10.36 10.24
CA VAL A 140 10.00 -11.34 9.27
C VAL A 140 8.52 -11.63 9.55
N GLY A 141 8.09 -11.56 10.82
CA GLY A 141 6.72 -11.81 11.25
C GLY A 141 5.71 -10.86 10.59
N VAL A 142 6.02 -9.56 10.47
CA VAL A 142 5.17 -8.62 9.73
C VAL A 142 5.03 -9.03 8.26
N ALA A 143 6.13 -9.46 7.63
CA ALA A 143 6.08 -9.90 6.25
C ALA A 143 5.24 -11.18 6.08
N ASP A 144 5.28 -12.07 7.06
CA ASP A 144 4.53 -13.33 7.01
C ASP A 144 3.04 -13.14 7.40
N SER A 145 2.73 -12.16 8.25
CA SER A 145 1.34 -11.91 8.70
C SER A 145 0.39 -11.47 7.58
N ILE A 146 0.90 -10.83 6.52
CA ILE A 146 0.10 -10.39 5.37
C ILE A 146 -0.16 -11.51 4.36
N VAL A 147 0.69 -12.55 4.32
CA VAL A 147 0.65 -13.59 3.28
C VAL A 147 -0.72 -14.26 3.14
N PRO A 148 -1.45 -14.63 4.21
CA PRO A 148 -2.76 -15.27 4.09
C PRO A 148 -3.82 -14.41 3.38
N PHE A 149 -3.62 -13.11 3.33
CA PHE A 149 -4.57 -12.16 2.72
C PHE A 149 -4.23 -11.82 1.27
N LEU A 150 -2.97 -12.00 0.85
CA LEU A 150 -2.49 -11.57 -0.47
C LEU A 150 -3.16 -12.27 -1.65
N GLU A 151 -3.68 -13.49 -1.47
CA GLU A 151 -4.34 -14.23 -2.55
C GLU A 151 -5.60 -13.52 -3.06
N ASN A 152 -6.35 -12.89 -2.15
CA ASN A 152 -7.68 -12.36 -2.45
C ASN A 152 -7.84 -10.86 -2.19
N HIS A 153 -6.79 -10.18 -1.70
CA HIS A 153 -6.88 -8.77 -1.33
C HIS A 153 -5.72 -7.95 -1.89
N ASP A 154 -6.06 -6.84 -2.51
CA ASP A 154 -5.11 -5.84 -3.02
C ASP A 154 -4.81 -4.74 -2.01
N THR A 155 -5.59 -4.69 -0.93
CA THR A 155 -5.52 -3.69 0.13
C THR A 155 -5.68 -4.40 1.46
N ILE A 156 -4.75 -4.17 2.37
CA ILE A 156 -4.68 -4.83 3.68
C ILE A 156 -4.40 -3.77 4.74
N LEU A 157 -5.20 -3.71 5.79
CA LEU A 157 -4.84 -3.00 7.01
C LEU A 157 -3.86 -3.85 7.81
N MET A 158 -2.89 -3.21 8.43
CA MET A 158 -1.91 -3.85 9.32
C MET A 158 -2.22 -3.41 10.74
N GLU A 159 -2.56 -4.36 11.61
CA GLU A 159 -3.00 -4.11 12.99
C GLU A 159 -2.02 -3.19 13.72
N ASN A 160 -2.53 -2.12 14.33
CA ASN A 160 -1.75 -1.11 15.07
C ASN A 160 -0.58 -0.46 14.30
N HIS A 161 -0.61 -0.49 12.95
CA HIS A 161 0.52 -0.02 12.16
C HIS A 161 0.08 0.94 11.06
N GLY A 162 -0.62 0.45 10.04
CA GLY A 162 -0.97 1.25 8.87
C GLY A 162 -1.70 0.44 7.81
N ALA A 163 -1.43 0.74 6.54
CA ALA A 163 -2.04 0.07 5.40
C ALA A 163 -1.02 -0.31 4.33
N LEU A 164 -1.30 -1.39 3.62
CA LEU A 164 -0.53 -1.90 2.50
C LEU A 164 -1.45 -2.02 1.28
N THR A 165 -1.02 -1.52 0.14
CA THR A 165 -1.72 -1.69 -1.14
C THR A 165 -0.77 -2.19 -2.21
N VAL A 166 -1.29 -3.04 -3.10
CA VAL A 166 -0.52 -3.57 -4.24
C VAL A 166 -1.19 -3.17 -5.55
N GLY A 167 -0.46 -3.21 -6.64
CA GLY A 167 -0.98 -2.88 -7.96
C GLY A 167 -0.14 -3.44 -9.10
N VAL A 168 -0.71 -3.47 -10.31
CA VAL A 168 0.01 -3.80 -11.54
C VAL A 168 1.00 -2.71 -11.95
N ASP A 169 0.84 -1.53 -11.35
CA ASP A 169 1.76 -0.40 -11.44
C ASP A 169 1.67 0.50 -10.19
N ILE A 170 2.55 1.50 -10.11
CA ILE A 170 2.65 2.41 -8.97
C ILE A 170 1.38 3.25 -8.81
N ILE A 171 0.76 3.67 -9.90
CA ILE A 171 -0.42 4.54 -9.89
C ILE A 171 -1.62 3.76 -9.35
N GLN A 172 -1.81 2.52 -9.79
CA GLN A 172 -2.90 1.69 -9.27
C GLN A 172 -2.73 1.41 -7.77
N ALA A 173 -1.51 1.06 -7.33
CA ALA A 173 -1.25 0.86 -5.90
C ALA A 173 -1.52 2.14 -5.08
N TYR A 174 -1.13 3.31 -5.60
CA TYR A 174 -1.42 4.60 -4.98
C TYR A 174 -2.92 4.92 -4.95
N TYR A 175 -3.64 4.72 -6.05
CA TYR A 175 -5.09 4.98 -6.08
C TYR A 175 -5.86 4.11 -5.08
N ARG A 176 -5.45 2.87 -4.88
CA ARG A 176 -6.01 2.01 -3.83
C ARG A 176 -5.79 2.60 -2.44
N MET A 177 -4.60 3.15 -2.17
CA MET A 177 -4.30 3.81 -0.89
C MET A 177 -5.15 5.07 -0.68
N GLU A 178 -5.34 5.87 -1.72
CA GLU A 178 -6.18 7.07 -1.68
C GLU A 178 -7.65 6.71 -1.48
N THR A 179 -8.16 5.72 -2.23
CA THR A 179 -9.54 5.22 -2.10
C THR A 179 -9.77 4.62 -0.71
N LEU A 180 -8.79 3.89 -0.16
CA LEU A 180 -8.86 3.32 1.19
C LEU A 180 -9.08 4.41 2.24
N GLU A 181 -8.27 5.46 2.24
CA GLU A 181 -8.43 6.54 3.23
C GLU A 181 -9.74 7.29 3.03
N HIS A 182 -10.17 7.52 1.77
CA HIS A 182 -11.46 8.14 1.49
C HIS A 182 -12.61 7.28 2.03
N PHE A 183 -12.62 5.98 1.75
CA PHE A 183 -13.62 5.04 2.23
C PHE A 183 -13.63 4.96 3.78
N ALA A 184 -12.46 4.91 4.41
CA ALA A 184 -12.35 4.92 5.87
C ALA A 184 -12.96 6.19 6.47
N LYS A 185 -12.72 7.38 5.88
CA LYS A 185 -13.34 8.65 6.32
C LYS A 185 -14.85 8.61 6.19
N VAL A 186 -15.38 8.17 5.05
CA VAL A 186 -16.82 8.05 4.82
C VAL A 186 -17.45 7.08 5.81
N SER A 187 -16.83 5.91 6.03
CA SER A 187 -17.29 4.91 6.99
C SER A 187 -17.31 5.43 8.42
N LEU A 188 -16.28 6.19 8.82
CA LEU A 188 -16.23 6.84 10.14
C LEU A 188 -17.40 7.82 10.31
N VAL A 189 -17.64 8.67 9.33
CA VAL A 189 -18.77 9.64 9.35
C VAL A 189 -20.11 8.90 9.42
N ALA A 190 -20.31 7.86 8.61
CA ALA A 190 -21.53 7.06 8.62
C ALA A 190 -21.78 6.43 10.00
N ARG A 191 -20.73 5.90 10.64
CA ARG A 191 -20.82 5.34 12.02
C ARG A 191 -21.22 6.40 13.04
N GLN A 192 -20.73 7.63 12.92
CA GLN A 192 -21.12 8.76 13.80
C GLN A 192 -22.58 9.20 13.57
N LEU A 193 -23.11 9.00 12.36
CA LEU A 193 -24.49 9.33 12.01
C LEU A 193 -25.49 8.21 12.32
N GLY A 194 -25.08 7.15 13.01
CA GLY A 194 -25.96 6.07 13.44
C GLY A 194 -25.79 4.76 12.69
N GLY A 195 -24.75 4.63 11.87
CA GLY A 195 -24.35 3.41 11.18
C GLY A 195 -24.58 3.47 9.64
N ALA A 196 -23.80 2.69 8.95
CA ALA A 196 -23.91 2.52 7.51
C ALA A 196 -25.05 1.54 7.17
N LYS A 197 -25.51 1.60 5.92
CA LYS A 197 -26.46 0.64 5.34
C LYS A 197 -25.86 0.07 4.09
N ASP A 198 -25.74 -1.25 4.04
CA ASP A 198 -25.21 -1.95 2.88
C ASP A 198 -26.11 -1.77 1.66
N LEU A 199 -25.48 -1.81 0.49
CA LEU A 199 -26.20 -1.91 -0.78
C LEU A 199 -26.94 -3.26 -0.86
N PRO A 200 -28.07 -3.34 -1.60
CA PRO A 200 -28.75 -4.58 -1.85
C PRO A 200 -27.81 -5.58 -2.55
N MET A 201 -27.82 -6.85 -2.12
CA MET A 201 -26.89 -7.89 -2.61
C MET A 201 -26.97 -8.08 -4.13
N ASP A 202 -28.17 -7.97 -4.73
CA ASP A 202 -28.36 -8.05 -6.17
C ASP A 202 -27.63 -6.92 -6.92
N LYS A 203 -27.49 -5.75 -6.32
CA LYS A 203 -26.73 -4.61 -6.86
C LYS A 203 -25.22 -4.79 -6.68
N ILE A 204 -24.79 -5.33 -5.55
CA ILE A 204 -23.37 -5.67 -5.30
C ILE A 204 -22.88 -6.67 -6.35
N CYS A 205 -23.64 -7.73 -6.62
CA CYS A 205 -23.29 -8.72 -7.65
C CYS A 205 -23.10 -8.09 -9.03
N LEU A 206 -23.88 -7.07 -9.38
CA LEU A 206 -23.72 -6.37 -10.66
C LEU A 206 -22.42 -5.57 -10.74
N LEU A 207 -21.92 -5.00 -9.63
CA LEU A 207 -20.65 -4.28 -9.59
C LEU A 207 -19.45 -5.18 -9.88
N TYR A 208 -19.50 -6.46 -9.50
CA TYR A 208 -18.44 -7.43 -9.79
C TYR A 208 -18.50 -8.01 -11.20
N THR A 209 -19.64 -7.89 -11.89
CA THR A 209 -19.87 -8.48 -13.21
C THR A 209 -19.95 -7.46 -14.34
N SER A 210 -20.09 -6.17 -14.03
CA SER A 210 -20.00 -5.10 -15.01
C SER A 210 -18.54 -4.81 -15.32
N ASP A 211 -18.16 -4.86 -16.61
CA ASP A 211 -16.91 -4.29 -17.11
C ASP A 211 -16.97 -2.77 -16.91
N ALA A 212 -16.64 -2.31 -15.71
CA ALA A 212 -16.61 -0.90 -15.35
C ALA A 212 -15.19 -0.35 -15.48
#